data_f8fc0e127b629f067f48b19d6b4cb421
#
_entry.id   f8fc0e127b629f067f48b19d6b4cb421
#
_cell.length_a   1.000
_cell.length_b   1.000
_cell.length_c   1.000
_cell.angle_alpha   90.00
_cell.angle_beta   90.00
_cell.angle_gamma   90.00
#
_symmetry.space_group_name_H-M   'P 1'
#
loop_
_entity.id
_entity.type
_entity.pdbx_description
1 polymer ?
#
loop_
_entity_poly.entity_id
_entity_poly.type
_entity_poly.pdbx_seq_one_letter_code
_entity_poly.pdbx_strand_id
1 'polypeptide(L)'
;MKKYSHAWIAFMAIKRLEVIATTEDQSVIKGVSEDVRKEAKALVRWFKNYRDFVIQGAWYPDEVFKDMSTSHIVKYHPSDEGPYTTFGKLPSTHTIYEKMRKSSPFFNKPYAFDSGNCADRCESISHSIVDNFKMLHREDRGCPIATTGNHIAMRFFILSHYVADCHMPLHCDSRPFSDEKGIHGAIEKKWEDQVNKSYKIDKDNNRFFYDPDGYPLPLKPTPFVMDVENDVATRKYTHGWGGDNDNTWDFMSAVSQYSYLFSHYLIPETFQNTQPMQEFMEQTEWGQNFDKYSKMIFGDAIDSIARIWLRVWIKYRKWLK
;
A
#
# COMPACT_ATOMS: atom_id res chain seq x y z
N MET A 1 4.01 -9.22 1.91
CA MET A 1 3.43 -9.30 3.31
C MET A 1 2.55 -10.55 3.43
N LYS A 2 1.99 -10.86 4.64
CA LYS A 2 1.10 -12.04 4.84
C LYS A 2 -0.38 -11.60 4.84
N LYS A 3 -1.28 -12.59 4.78
CA LYS A 3 -2.72 -12.45 4.58
C LYS A 3 -3.42 -11.41 5.47
N TYR A 4 -3.29 -11.55 6.80
CA TYR A 4 -3.99 -10.67 7.72
C TYR A 4 -3.34 -9.30 7.84
N SER A 5 -2.03 -9.21 7.59
CA SER A 5 -1.32 -7.93 7.47
C SER A 5 -1.83 -7.13 6.28
N HIS A 6 -1.98 -7.75 5.09
CA HIS A 6 -2.57 -7.10 3.91
C HIS A 6 -3.99 -6.63 4.17
N ALA A 7 -4.82 -7.50 4.73
CA ALA A 7 -6.20 -7.17 5.04
C ALA A 7 -6.31 -6.04 6.08
N TRP A 8 -5.48 -6.07 7.11
CA TRP A 8 -5.43 -5.00 8.12
C TRP A 8 -5.00 -3.67 7.53
N ILE A 9 -3.96 -3.65 6.69
CA ILE A 9 -3.53 -2.43 5.95
C ILE A 9 -4.69 -1.85 5.13
N ALA A 10 -5.45 -2.70 4.43
CA ALA A 10 -6.60 -2.26 3.66
C ALA A 10 -7.72 -1.66 4.56
N PHE A 11 -8.02 -2.28 5.71
CA PHE A 11 -8.95 -1.69 6.69
C PHE A 11 -8.44 -0.36 7.23
N MET A 12 -7.15 -0.25 7.54
CA MET A 12 -6.56 0.99 8.01
C MET A 12 -6.56 2.07 6.90
N ALA A 13 -6.48 1.70 5.64
CA ALA A 13 -6.63 2.66 4.53
C ALA A 13 -8.07 3.20 4.44
N ILE A 14 -9.10 2.38 4.71
CA ILE A 14 -10.48 2.86 4.84
C ILE A 14 -10.59 3.81 6.04
N LYS A 15 -10.01 3.44 7.19
CA LYS A 15 -9.99 4.31 8.38
C LYS A 15 -9.25 5.62 8.12
N ARG A 16 -8.16 5.58 7.36
CA ARG A 16 -7.43 6.78 6.91
C ARG A 16 -8.32 7.71 6.09
N LEU A 17 -9.09 7.18 5.15
CA LEU A 17 -10.09 7.95 4.39
C LEU A 17 -11.17 8.55 5.30
N GLU A 18 -11.61 7.81 6.31
CA GLU A 18 -12.58 8.30 7.29
C GLU A 18 -12.01 9.49 8.11
N VAL A 19 -10.76 9.39 8.55
CA VAL A 19 -10.05 10.50 9.21
C VAL A 19 -10.00 11.73 8.31
N ILE A 20 -9.60 11.58 7.04
CA ILE A 20 -9.57 12.69 6.07
C ILE A 20 -10.95 13.33 5.91
N ALA A 21 -11.99 12.51 5.87
CA ALA A 21 -13.38 12.97 5.69
C ALA A 21 -13.96 13.72 6.90
N THR A 22 -13.56 13.35 8.11
CA THR A 22 -14.27 13.75 9.34
C THR A 22 -13.46 14.59 10.31
N THR A 23 -12.11 14.52 10.29
CA THR A 23 -11.29 15.25 11.25
C THR A 23 -11.40 16.77 11.09
N GLU A 24 -11.41 17.48 12.21
CA GLU A 24 -11.28 18.94 12.26
C GLU A 24 -9.83 19.40 12.49
N ASP A 25 -8.92 18.47 12.71
CA ASP A 25 -7.50 18.76 12.95
C ASP A 25 -6.82 19.28 11.68
N GLN A 26 -6.54 20.58 11.66
CA GLN A 26 -5.88 21.25 10.54
C GLN A 26 -4.44 20.78 10.33
N SER A 27 -3.77 20.18 11.32
CA SER A 27 -2.45 19.58 11.13
C SER A 27 -2.50 18.37 10.20
N VAL A 28 -3.62 17.65 10.20
CA VAL A 28 -3.86 16.48 9.36
C VAL A 28 -4.33 16.85 7.96
N ILE A 29 -5.24 17.81 7.82
CA ILE A 29 -5.95 18.11 6.56
C ILE A 29 -5.58 19.44 5.92
N LYS A 30 -4.53 20.10 6.38
CA LYS A 30 -4.10 21.39 5.80
C LYS A 30 -3.88 21.29 4.29
N GLY A 31 -4.64 22.06 3.52
CA GLY A 31 -4.60 22.06 2.06
C GLY A 31 -5.48 21.01 1.38
N VAL A 32 -6.28 20.26 2.12
CA VAL A 32 -7.29 19.36 1.57
C VAL A 32 -8.60 20.16 1.36
N SER A 33 -9.09 20.19 0.12
CA SER A 33 -10.34 20.91 -0.18
C SER A 33 -11.56 20.18 0.36
N GLU A 34 -12.63 20.93 0.60
CA GLU A 34 -13.90 20.37 1.06
C GLU A 34 -14.50 19.37 0.06
N ASP A 35 -14.28 19.57 -1.24
CA ASP A 35 -14.72 18.61 -2.27
C ASP A 35 -13.98 17.27 -2.14
N VAL A 36 -12.68 17.28 -1.88
CA VAL A 36 -11.90 16.06 -1.64
C VAL A 36 -12.41 15.35 -0.38
N ARG A 37 -12.71 16.07 0.69
CA ARG A 37 -13.29 15.51 1.93
C ARG A 37 -14.67 14.88 1.71
N LYS A 38 -15.53 15.53 0.92
CA LYS A 38 -16.85 14.98 0.53
C LYS A 38 -16.70 13.67 -0.25
N GLU A 39 -15.78 13.61 -1.19
CA GLU A 39 -15.54 12.41 -1.97
C GLU A 39 -14.92 11.29 -1.11
N ALA A 40 -14.01 11.60 -0.18
CA ALA A 40 -13.51 10.64 0.80
C ALA A 40 -14.67 10.06 1.66
N LYS A 41 -15.58 10.90 2.16
CA LYS A 41 -16.76 10.47 2.92
C LYS A 41 -17.67 9.56 2.09
N ALA A 42 -17.86 9.88 0.81
CA ALA A 42 -18.68 9.07 -0.10
C ALA A 42 -18.04 7.71 -0.34
N LEU A 43 -16.71 7.65 -0.55
CA LEU A 43 -15.96 6.40 -0.75
C LEU A 43 -15.99 5.52 0.50
N VAL A 44 -15.77 6.09 1.70
CA VAL A 44 -15.86 5.33 2.96
C VAL A 44 -17.25 4.72 3.12
N ARG A 45 -18.31 5.49 2.87
CA ARG A 45 -19.69 4.99 2.94
C ARG A 45 -19.90 3.84 1.94
N TRP A 46 -19.34 3.96 0.76
CA TRP A 46 -19.42 2.91 -0.25
C TRP A 46 -18.69 1.64 0.22
N PHE A 47 -17.44 1.73 0.73
CA PHE A 47 -16.70 0.59 1.26
C PHE A 47 -17.39 -0.15 2.41
N LYS A 48 -18.15 0.57 3.27
CA LYS A 48 -18.89 -0.07 4.38
C LYS A 48 -19.85 -1.17 3.92
N ASN A 49 -20.31 -1.14 2.68
CA ASN A 49 -21.17 -2.17 2.10
C ASN A 49 -20.38 -3.41 1.62
N TYR A 50 -19.05 -3.32 1.53
CA TYR A 50 -18.20 -4.35 0.91
C TYR A 50 -17.06 -4.82 1.80
N ARG A 51 -17.08 -4.50 3.07
CA ARG A 51 -16.01 -4.83 4.02
C ARG A 51 -15.67 -6.32 4.10
N ASP A 52 -16.65 -7.20 3.87
CA ASP A 52 -16.43 -8.64 3.94
C ASP A 52 -15.56 -9.18 2.79
N PHE A 53 -15.33 -8.38 1.77
CA PHE A 53 -14.44 -8.70 0.66
C PHE A 53 -12.98 -8.27 0.89
N VAL A 54 -12.69 -7.52 1.96
CA VAL A 54 -11.35 -6.95 2.19
C VAL A 54 -10.28 -8.03 2.27
N ILE A 55 -10.52 -9.07 3.10
CA ILE A 55 -9.52 -10.14 3.28
C ILE A 55 -9.30 -10.87 1.96
N GLN A 56 -10.36 -11.26 1.29
CA GLN A 56 -10.26 -11.99 0.02
C GLN A 56 -9.55 -11.15 -1.03
N GLY A 57 -9.99 -9.91 -1.26
CA GLY A 57 -9.38 -9.03 -2.24
C GLY A 57 -7.91 -8.73 -1.95
N ALA A 58 -7.60 -8.40 -0.72
CA ALA A 58 -6.23 -8.10 -0.30
C ALA A 58 -5.29 -9.34 -0.32
N TRP A 59 -5.80 -10.54 -0.48
CA TRP A 59 -5.02 -11.78 -0.51
C TRP A 59 -5.08 -12.55 -1.84
N TYR A 60 -6.01 -12.26 -2.72
CA TYR A 60 -6.18 -12.94 -4.01
C TYR A 60 -4.91 -12.95 -4.88
N PRO A 61 -4.09 -11.88 -4.94
CA PRO A 61 -2.87 -11.93 -5.71
C PRO A 61 -1.97 -13.11 -5.34
N ASP A 62 -1.75 -13.35 -4.06
CA ASP A 62 -0.91 -14.46 -3.57
C ASP A 62 -1.57 -15.82 -3.72
N GLU A 63 -2.84 -15.89 -3.39
CA GLU A 63 -3.55 -17.17 -3.27
C GLU A 63 -4.13 -17.68 -4.58
N VAL A 64 -4.71 -16.77 -5.37
CA VAL A 64 -5.49 -17.11 -6.56
C VAL A 64 -4.73 -16.82 -7.84
N PHE A 65 -4.17 -15.62 -7.98
CA PHE A 65 -3.49 -15.21 -9.21
C PHE A 65 -2.09 -15.80 -9.29
N LYS A 66 -1.38 -15.89 -8.19
CA LYS A 66 -0.02 -16.44 -8.08
C LYS A 66 0.95 -15.80 -9.08
N ASP A 67 0.78 -14.51 -9.33
CA ASP A 67 1.55 -13.72 -10.29
C ASP A 67 2.81 -13.07 -9.68
N MET A 68 3.38 -13.74 -8.66
CA MET A 68 4.44 -13.26 -7.78
C MET A 68 5.69 -12.71 -8.52
N SER A 69 6.05 -13.27 -9.67
CA SER A 69 7.33 -12.96 -10.28
C SER A 69 7.34 -11.72 -11.17
N THR A 70 6.18 -11.27 -11.65
CA THR A 70 6.12 -10.21 -12.67
C THR A 70 5.31 -8.99 -12.26
N SER A 71 4.22 -9.20 -11.55
CA SER A 71 3.27 -8.12 -11.25
C SER A 71 3.38 -7.58 -9.84
N HIS A 72 4.04 -8.29 -8.92
CA HIS A 72 4.17 -7.89 -7.51
C HIS A 72 5.36 -6.99 -7.24
N ILE A 73 6.40 -7.04 -8.07
CA ILE A 73 7.72 -6.51 -7.73
C ILE A 73 8.26 -5.57 -8.81
N VAL A 74 9.11 -4.65 -8.37
CA VAL A 74 10.05 -3.88 -9.21
C VAL A 74 11.38 -3.92 -8.49
N LYS A 75 12.31 -4.76 -8.92
CA LYS A 75 13.61 -4.92 -8.25
C LYS A 75 14.69 -4.03 -8.86
N TYR A 76 15.41 -3.35 -8.01
CA TYR A 76 16.57 -2.52 -8.36
C TYR A 76 17.87 -3.18 -7.92
N HIS A 77 18.93 -2.92 -8.66
CA HIS A 77 20.25 -3.47 -8.40
C HIS A 77 21.14 -2.47 -7.65
N PRO A 78 22.04 -2.91 -6.75
CA PRO A 78 23.00 -2.02 -6.06
C PRO A 78 23.91 -1.23 -7.01
N SER A 79 24.19 -1.77 -8.19
CA SER A 79 24.97 -1.10 -9.24
C SER A 79 24.19 -0.07 -10.04
N ASP A 80 22.87 0.01 -9.83
CA ASP A 80 22.06 1.03 -10.49
C ASP A 80 22.44 2.38 -9.90
N GLU A 81 23.03 3.25 -10.72
CA GLU A 81 23.28 4.64 -10.34
C GLU A 81 21.95 5.29 -10.01
N GLY A 82 21.65 5.36 -8.74
CA GLY A 82 20.34 5.74 -8.27
C GLY A 82 20.33 7.01 -7.44
N PRO A 83 19.14 7.50 -7.15
CA PRO A 83 18.94 8.71 -6.35
C PRO A 83 19.37 8.56 -4.89
N TYR A 84 19.75 7.37 -4.44
CA TYR A 84 20.23 7.14 -3.07
C TYR A 84 21.47 7.97 -2.72
N THR A 85 22.31 8.30 -3.69
CA THR A 85 23.46 9.19 -3.49
C THR A 85 23.04 10.64 -3.27
N THR A 86 21.82 11.02 -3.66
CA THR A 86 21.27 12.36 -3.55
C THR A 86 20.60 12.61 -2.19
N PHE A 87 20.24 11.57 -1.47
CA PHE A 87 19.51 11.64 -0.21
C PHE A 87 20.41 11.20 0.95
N GLY A 88 21.08 12.11 1.61
CA GLY A 88 21.93 11.81 2.77
C GLY A 88 21.20 11.24 4.00
N LYS A 89 19.86 11.31 4.02
CA LYS A 89 18.98 10.71 5.04
C LYS A 89 17.68 10.27 4.37
N LEU A 90 17.08 9.18 4.85
CA LEU A 90 15.74 8.79 4.46
C LEU A 90 14.75 9.89 4.88
N PRO A 91 14.17 10.64 3.94
CA PRO A 91 13.17 11.65 4.26
C PRO A 91 11.82 10.98 4.55
N SER A 92 10.84 11.76 4.99
CA SER A 92 9.46 11.28 5.05
C SER A 92 8.99 10.87 3.66
N THR A 93 8.09 9.92 3.57
CA THR A 93 7.60 9.35 2.31
C THR A 93 7.06 10.39 1.34
N HIS A 94 6.27 11.35 1.83
CA HIS A 94 5.73 12.42 0.98
C HIS A 94 6.82 13.28 0.35
N THR A 95 7.86 13.60 1.10
CA THR A 95 8.98 14.39 0.59
C THR A 95 9.79 13.61 -0.44
N ILE A 96 9.89 12.30 -0.28
CA ILE A 96 10.62 11.45 -1.22
C ILE A 96 9.89 11.35 -2.55
N TYR A 97 8.58 11.13 -2.57
CA TYR A 97 7.81 11.04 -3.80
C TYR A 97 7.96 12.31 -4.65
N GLU A 98 7.83 13.47 -4.04
CA GLU A 98 8.01 14.73 -4.74
C GLU A 98 9.42 14.92 -5.28
N LYS A 99 10.44 14.57 -4.50
CA LYS A 99 11.85 14.69 -4.90
C LYS A 99 12.22 13.70 -5.99
N MET A 100 11.86 12.43 -5.82
CA MET A 100 12.17 11.39 -6.79
C MET A 100 11.49 11.68 -8.12
N ARG A 101 10.25 12.11 -8.12
CA ARG A 101 9.54 12.49 -9.33
C ARG A 101 10.21 13.62 -10.11
N LYS A 102 10.75 14.64 -9.42
CA LYS A 102 11.36 15.80 -10.08
C LYS A 102 12.80 15.58 -10.50
N SER A 103 13.53 14.74 -9.81
CA SER A 103 14.99 14.63 -9.95
C SER A 103 15.53 13.22 -10.14
N SER A 104 14.69 12.19 -10.09
CA SER A 104 15.16 10.83 -10.22
C SER A 104 15.54 10.50 -11.66
N PRO A 105 16.77 10.01 -11.92
CA PRO A 105 17.16 9.53 -13.23
C PRO A 105 16.32 8.34 -13.71
N PHE A 106 15.65 7.63 -12.82
CA PHE A 106 14.79 6.51 -13.15
C PHE A 106 13.48 6.94 -13.82
N PHE A 107 12.95 8.13 -13.57
CA PHE A 107 11.71 8.61 -14.22
C PHE A 107 11.83 8.81 -15.72
N ASN A 108 13.02 9.10 -16.21
CA ASN A 108 13.27 9.36 -17.63
C ASN A 108 13.90 8.17 -18.36
N LYS A 109 14.23 7.08 -17.65
CA LYS A 109 14.71 5.87 -18.29
C LYS A 109 13.51 4.97 -18.58
N PRO A 110 13.27 4.57 -19.82
CA PRO A 110 12.37 3.48 -20.09
C PRO A 110 12.94 2.24 -19.39
N TYR A 111 12.24 1.76 -18.37
CA TYR A 111 12.58 0.47 -17.80
C TYR A 111 12.33 -0.58 -18.88
N ALA A 112 13.39 -1.16 -19.42
CA ALA A 112 13.30 -2.35 -20.26
C ALA A 112 12.97 -3.52 -19.33
N PHE A 113 11.70 -3.64 -18.96
CA PHE A 113 11.21 -4.87 -18.35
C PHE A 113 10.73 -5.78 -19.47
N ASP A 114 11.27 -6.98 -19.54
CA ASP A 114 10.77 -8.02 -20.43
C ASP A 114 9.35 -8.48 -20.06
N SER A 115 8.83 -8.04 -18.93
CA SER A 115 7.51 -8.33 -18.39
C SER A 115 6.97 -7.14 -17.60
N GLY A 116 5.64 -7.03 -17.49
CA GLY A 116 4.98 -6.02 -16.65
C GLY A 116 5.47 -6.06 -15.21
N ASN A 117 5.31 -4.97 -14.51
CA ASN A 117 5.77 -4.78 -13.13
C ASN A 117 4.63 -4.30 -12.22
N CYS A 118 4.93 -4.14 -10.91
CA CYS A 118 3.94 -3.70 -9.93
C CYS A 118 3.29 -2.34 -10.29
N ALA A 119 4.06 -1.39 -10.85
CA ALA A 119 3.52 -0.09 -11.25
C ALA A 119 2.53 -0.22 -12.42
N ASP A 120 2.85 -1.03 -13.43
CA ASP A 120 1.96 -1.34 -14.56
C ASP A 120 0.68 -2.03 -14.07
N ARG A 121 0.82 -2.97 -13.14
CA ARG A 121 -0.32 -3.69 -12.56
C ARG A 121 -1.26 -2.76 -11.80
N CYS A 122 -0.71 -1.89 -10.97
CA CYS A 122 -1.49 -0.91 -10.22
C CYS A 122 -2.22 0.09 -11.13
N GLU A 123 -1.56 0.57 -12.18
CA GLU A 123 -2.18 1.47 -13.17
C GLU A 123 -3.31 0.78 -13.93
N SER A 124 -3.07 -0.44 -14.41
CA SER A 124 -4.07 -1.23 -15.13
C SER A 124 -5.32 -1.50 -14.28
N ILE A 125 -5.14 -1.88 -13.00
CA ILE A 125 -6.28 -2.08 -12.08
C ILE A 125 -6.99 -0.77 -11.81
N SER A 126 -6.28 0.34 -11.64
CA SER A 126 -6.86 1.67 -11.42
C SER A 126 -7.77 2.10 -12.57
N HIS A 127 -7.33 1.93 -13.81
CA HIS A 127 -8.16 2.16 -14.99
C HIS A 127 -9.37 1.24 -15.03
N SER A 128 -9.16 -0.05 -14.80
CA SER A 128 -10.23 -1.04 -14.77
C SER A 128 -11.32 -0.74 -13.74
N ILE A 129 -10.97 -0.20 -12.56
CA ILE A 129 -11.95 0.24 -11.56
C ILE A 129 -12.83 1.35 -12.12
N VAL A 130 -12.23 2.37 -12.72
CA VAL A 130 -12.97 3.50 -13.32
C VAL A 130 -13.91 3.02 -14.42
N ASP A 131 -13.44 2.14 -15.30
CA ASP A 131 -14.24 1.63 -16.42
C ASP A 131 -15.38 0.74 -15.93
N ASN A 132 -15.14 -0.10 -14.92
CA ASN A 132 -16.20 -0.91 -14.31
C ASN A 132 -17.28 -0.05 -13.63
N PHE A 133 -16.90 1.06 -12.98
CA PHE A 133 -17.87 2.01 -12.44
C PHE A 133 -18.72 2.66 -13.54
N LYS A 134 -18.10 3.04 -14.65
CA LYS A 134 -18.81 3.59 -15.80
C LYS A 134 -19.81 2.57 -16.39
N MET A 135 -19.38 1.31 -16.51
CA MET A 135 -20.24 0.23 -16.98
C MET A 135 -21.42 0.00 -16.03
N LEU A 136 -21.16 -0.05 -14.72
CA LEU A 136 -22.20 -0.20 -13.68
C LEU A 136 -23.23 0.93 -13.73
N HIS A 137 -22.76 2.18 -13.99
CA HIS A 137 -23.64 3.34 -14.02
C HIS A 137 -24.49 3.43 -15.28
N ARG A 138 -24.01 2.89 -16.40
CA ARG A 138 -24.68 3.05 -17.70
C ARG A 138 -25.89 2.15 -17.89
N GLU A 139 -26.12 1.13 -17.07
CA GLU A 139 -27.20 0.18 -17.24
C GLU A 139 -27.38 -0.21 -18.72
N ASP A 140 -26.33 -0.73 -19.36
CA ASP A 140 -26.43 -1.13 -20.77
C ASP A 140 -27.46 -2.27 -20.89
N ARG A 141 -28.66 -1.87 -21.27
CA ARG A 141 -29.77 -2.78 -21.51
C ARG A 141 -29.41 -3.74 -22.65
N GLY A 142 -29.16 -4.97 -22.28
CA GLY A 142 -28.80 -6.02 -23.23
C GLY A 142 -27.39 -6.55 -23.13
N CYS A 143 -26.52 -6.01 -22.25
CA CYS A 143 -25.25 -6.64 -21.95
C CYS A 143 -25.48 -7.89 -21.07
N PRO A 144 -25.12 -9.10 -21.53
CA PRO A 144 -25.32 -10.34 -20.75
C PRO A 144 -24.37 -10.44 -19.55
N ILE A 145 -23.36 -9.58 -19.45
CA ILE A 145 -22.37 -9.56 -18.36
C ILE A 145 -22.50 -8.24 -17.62
N ALA A 146 -23.16 -8.26 -16.47
CA ALA A 146 -23.31 -7.10 -15.61
C ALA A 146 -22.08 -6.97 -14.70
N THR A 147 -21.45 -5.79 -14.71
CA THR A 147 -20.50 -5.40 -13.66
C THR A 147 -21.26 -5.15 -12.37
N THR A 148 -20.75 -5.65 -11.25
CA THR A 148 -21.36 -5.47 -9.93
C THR A 148 -20.46 -4.64 -9.00
N GLY A 149 -21.06 -4.02 -7.97
CA GLY A 149 -20.32 -3.34 -6.92
C GLY A 149 -19.32 -4.27 -6.20
N ASN A 150 -19.65 -5.56 -6.07
CA ASN A 150 -18.75 -6.56 -5.50
C ASN A 150 -17.45 -6.73 -6.32
N HIS A 151 -17.57 -6.79 -7.65
CA HIS A 151 -16.40 -6.87 -8.53
C HIS A 151 -15.51 -5.63 -8.41
N ILE A 152 -16.12 -4.46 -8.33
CA ILE A 152 -15.39 -3.20 -8.19
C ILE A 152 -14.69 -3.12 -6.82
N ALA A 153 -15.38 -3.49 -5.76
CA ALA A 153 -14.81 -3.54 -4.40
C ALA A 153 -13.63 -4.51 -4.33
N MET A 154 -13.80 -5.70 -4.90
CA MET A 154 -12.72 -6.69 -4.98
C MET A 154 -11.48 -6.13 -5.69
N ARG A 155 -11.64 -5.37 -6.79
CA ARG A 155 -10.53 -4.73 -7.50
C ARG A 155 -9.82 -3.67 -6.67
N PHE A 156 -10.54 -2.87 -5.87
CA PHE A 156 -9.93 -1.95 -4.91
C PHE A 156 -9.06 -2.68 -3.90
N PHE A 157 -9.56 -3.80 -3.35
CA PHE A 157 -8.81 -4.55 -2.36
C PHE A 157 -7.63 -5.33 -2.97
N ILE A 158 -7.78 -5.84 -4.19
CA ILE A 158 -6.66 -6.38 -4.98
C ILE A 158 -5.59 -5.32 -5.20
N LEU A 159 -5.99 -4.10 -5.57
CA LEU A 159 -5.05 -2.98 -5.75
C LEU A 159 -4.29 -2.66 -4.46
N SER A 160 -4.95 -2.72 -3.30
CA SER A 160 -4.27 -2.48 -2.02
C SER A 160 -3.16 -3.48 -1.72
N HIS A 161 -3.29 -4.73 -2.16
CA HIS A 161 -2.25 -5.73 -2.03
C HIS A 161 -0.97 -5.31 -2.74
N TYR A 162 -1.04 -5.03 -4.05
CA TYR A 162 0.12 -4.63 -4.83
C TYR A 162 0.77 -3.34 -4.32
N VAL A 163 -0.05 -2.39 -3.87
CA VAL A 163 0.46 -1.15 -3.27
C VAL A 163 1.21 -1.45 -1.97
N ALA A 164 0.66 -2.30 -1.10
CA ALA A 164 1.29 -2.69 0.16
C ALA A 164 2.60 -3.44 -0.08
N ASP A 165 2.63 -4.37 -1.03
CA ASP A 165 3.83 -5.12 -1.38
C ASP A 165 4.93 -4.25 -1.97
N CYS A 166 4.58 -3.25 -2.76
CA CYS A 166 5.56 -2.29 -3.24
C CYS A 166 6.19 -1.46 -2.12
N HIS A 167 5.53 -1.34 -0.97
CA HIS A 167 6.10 -0.73 0.24
C HIS A 167 6.98 -1.68 1.06
N MET A 168 6.97 -2.98 0.77
CA MET A 168 7.90 -3.93 1.39
C MET A 168 9.29 -3.76 0.76
N PRO A 169 10.30 -3.26 1.50
CA PRO A 169 11.60 -2.90 0.90
C PRO A 169 12.27 -4.06 0.17
N LEU A 170 12.13 -5.29 0.68
CA LEU A 170 12.75 -6.47 0.09
C LEU A 170 12.07 -6.91 -1.21
N HIS A 171 10.85 -6.47 -1.50
CA HIS A 171 10.22 -6.65 -2.81
C HIS A 171 10.87 -5.79 -3.90
N CYS A 172 11.56 -4.72 -3.51
CA CYS A 172 12.19 -3.79 -4.45
C CYS A 172 13.73 -3.93 -4.52
N ASP A 173 14.30 -4.89 -3.82
CA ASP A 173 15.74 -5.13 -3.72
C ASP A 173 16.12 -6.45 -4.41
N SER A 174 17.09 -6.41 -5.31
CA SER A 174 17.56 -7.60 -6.05
C SER A 174 18.66 -8.37 -5.33
N ARG A 175 19.15 -7.90 -4.17
CA ARG A 175 20.17 -8.62 -3.41
C ARG A 175 19.62 -9.97 -2.92
N PRO A 176 20.49 -11.01 -2.77
CA PRO A 176 20.03 -12.38 -2.48
C PRO A 176 19.17 -12.54 -1.23
N PHE A 177 19.41 -11.73 -0.19
CA PHE A 177 18.59 -11.77 1.03
C PHE A 177 17.16 -11.25 0.84
N SER A 178 16.86 -10.65 -0.30
CA SER A 178 15.51 -10.17 -0.62
C SER A 178 14.55 -11.27 -1.06
N ASP A 179 15.01 -12.49 -1.25
CA ASP A 179 14.15 -13.63 -1.56
C ASP A 179 13.26 -13.99 -0.37
N GLU A 180 12.07 -14.55 -0.63
CA GLU A 180 11.09 -14.89 0.41
C GLU A 180 11.61 -15.86 1.47
N LYS A 181 12.65 -16.63 1.14
CA LYS A 181 13.33 -17.52 2.09
C LYS A 181 14.23 -16.69 3.02
N GLY A 182 14.30 -17.03 4.28
CA GLY A 182 15.16 -16.35 5.24
C GLY A 182 14.55 -15.08 5.83
N ILE A 183 15.30 -13.96 5.79
CA ILE A 183 14.93 -12.70 6.49
C ILE A 183 13.64 -12.09 5.97
N HIS A 184 13.40 -12.11 4.68
CA HIS A 184 12.18 -11.58 4.09
C HIS A 184 10.93 -12.23 4.74
N GLY A 185 10.83 -13.55 4.63
CA GLY A 185 9.71 -14.29 5.22
C GLY A 185 9.64 -14.17 6.76
N ALA A 186 10.78 -14.02 7.43
CA ALA A 186 10.83 -13.83 8.88
C ALA A 186 10.27 -12.45 9.31
N ILE A 187 10.60 -11.38 8.58
CA ILE A 187 10.06 -10.04 8.79
C ILE A 187 8.53 -10.05 8.60
N GLU A 188 8.07 -10.58 7.48
CA GLU A 188 6.64 -10.66 7.18
C GLU A 188 5.87 -11.48 8.22
N LYS A 189 6.45 -12.60 8.66
CA LYS A 189 5.87 -13.40 9.73
C LYS A 189 5.78 -12.62 11.03
N LYS A 190 6.81 -11.85 11.38
CA LYS A 190 6.80 -11.01 12.59
C LYS A 190 5.69 -9.96 12.52
N TRP A 191 5.47 -9.32 11.39
CA TRP A 191 4.35 -8.39 11.18
C TRP A 191 2.99 -9.08 11.29
N GLU A 192 2.83 -10.22 10.62
CA GLU A 192 1.60 -11.02 10.69
C GLU A 192 1.27 -11.44 12.13
N ASP A 193 2.28 -11.84 12.92
CA ASP A 193 2.12 -12.20 14.32
C ASP A 193 1.66 -11.01 15.17
N GLN A 194 2.08 -9.77 14.86
CA GLN A 194 1.62 -8.55 15.53
C GLN A 194 0.12 -8.31 15.27
N VAL A 195 -0.31 -8.42 14.02
CA VAL A 195 -1.71 -8.27 13.64
C VAL A 195 -2.57 -9.37 14.27
N ASN A 196 -2.13 -10.63 14.18
CA ASN A 196 -2.85 -11.78 14.73
C ASN A 196 -3.05 -11.71 16.25
N LYS A 197 -2.11 -11.13 16.98
CA LYS A 197 -2.21 -10.91 18.43
C LYS A 197 -3.13 -9.76 18.78
N SER A 198 -3.23 -8.77 17.91
CA SER A 198 -3.92 -7.52 18.18
C SER A 198 -5.43 -7.61 17.95
N TYR A 199 -5.88 -8.48 17.04
CA TYR A 199 -7.28 -8.52 16.61
C TYR A 199 -7.92 -9.89 16.76
N LYS A 200 -9.25 -9.90 16.90
CA LYS A 200 -10.04 -11.12 16.93
C LYS A 200 -10.24 -11.62 15.49
N ILE A 201 -9.68 -12.78 15.18
CA ILE A 201 -9.71 -13.40 13.85
C ILE A 201 -10.43 -14.75 13.93
N ASP A 202 -11.37 -14.96 13.02
CA ASP A 202 -12.01 -16.23 12.71
C ASP A 202 -11.19 -16.90 11.59
N LYS A 203 -10.29 -17.78 11.98
CA LYS A 203 -9.38 -18.45 11.03
C LYS A 203 -10.10 -19.45 10.14
N ASP A 204 -11.17 -20.05 10.64
CA ASP A 204 -11.93 -21.06 9.91
C ASP A 204 -12.72 -20.45 8.76
N ASN A 205 -13.24 -19.24 8.95
CA ASN A 205 -13.97 -18.50 7.96
C ASN A 205 -13.14 -17.38 7.29
N ASN A 206 -11.84 -17.30 7.56
CA ASN A 206 -10.93 -16.31 6.98
C ASN A 206 -11.43 -14.86 7.09
N ARG A 207 -11.85 -14.44 8.28
CA ARG A 207 -12.38 -13.08 8.50
C ARG A 207 -11.94 -12.51 9.83
N PHE A 208 -11.95 -11.20 9.94
CA PHE A 208 -11.95 -10.51 11.23
C PHE A 208 -13.34 -10.55 11.85
N PHE A 209 -13.40 -10.58 13.18
CA PHE A 209 -14.58 -10.06 13.86
C PHE A 209 -14.53 -8.54 13.78
N TYR A 210 -15.68 -7.90 13.71
CA TYR A 210 -15.79 -6.46 13.54
C TYR A 210 -16.32 -5.78 14.79
N ASP A 211 -15.84 -4.56 15.01
CA ASP A 211 -16.44 -3.63 15.95
C ASP A 211 -17.77 -3.05 15.39
N PRO A 212 -18.53 -2.24 16.16
CA PRO A 212 -19.76 -1.62 15.69
C PRO A 212 -19.60 -0.72 14.46
N ASP A 213 -18.41 -0.13 14.26
CA ASP A 213 -18.10 0.72 13.11
C ASP A 213 -17.69 -0.07 11.88
N GLY A 214 -17.47 -1.37 12.03
CA GLY A 214 -17.13 -2.30 10.95
C GLY A 214 -15.65 -2.45 10.69
N TYR A 215 -14.80 -2.08 11.63
CA TYR A 215 -13.36 -2.31 11.61
C TYR A 215 -12.99 -3.60 12.36
N PRO A 216 -11.78 -4.14 12.12
CA PRO A 216 -11.31 -5.29 12.89
C PRO A 216 -11.43 -5.08 14.40
N LEU A 217 -12.06 -6.04 15.08
CA LEU A 217 -12.30 -5.98 16.53
C LEU A 217 -10.99 -6.17 17.30
N PRO A 218 -10.50 -5.16 18.03
CA PRO A 218 -9.28 -5.28 18.79
C PRO A 218 -9.47 -6.24 19.98
N LEU A 219 -8.45 -7.06 20.24
CA LEU A 219 -8.35 -7.91 21.45
C LEU A 219 -7.34 -7.31 22.43
N LYS A 220 -6.09 -7.28 22.00
CA LYS A 220 -4.97 -6.77 22.77
C LYS A 220 -3.96 -6.15 21.81
N PRO A 221 -4.20 -4.92 21.34
CA PRO A 221 -3.32 -4.26 20.42
C PRO A 221 -1.88 -4.22 20.95
N THR A 222 -0.93 -4.63 20.12
CA THR A 222 0.48 -4.51 20.43
C THR A 222 0.94 -3.05 20.32
N PRO A 223 2.03 -2.64 20.97
CA PRO A 223 2.55 -1.27 20.83
C PRO A 223 2.76 -0.87 19.37
N PHE A 224 3.30 -1.77 18.55
CA PHE A 224 3.46 -1.55 17.11
C PHE A 224 2.14 -1.22 16.40
N VAL A 225 1.09 -2.01 16.64
CA VAL A 225 -0.23 -1.78 16.03
C VAL A 225 -0.83 -0.45 16.48
N MET A 226 -0.74 -0.15 17.79
CA MET A 226 -1.21 1.14 18.33
C MET A 226 -0.46 2.32 17.72
N ASP A 227 0.85 2.20 17.52
CA ASP A 227 1.66 3.24 16.91
C ASP A 227 1.29 3.50 15.45
N VAL A 228 0.97 2.44 14.68
CA VAL A 228 0.49 2.55 13.30
C VAL A 228 -0.90 3.17 13.27
N GLU A 229 -1.82 2.74 14.14
CA GLU A 229 -3.18 3.32 14.22
C GLU A 229 -3.14 4.80 14.59
N ASN A 230 -2.26 5.19 15.51
CA ASN A 230 -2.05 6.59 15.88
C ASN A 230 -1.50 7.39 14.69
N ASP A 231 -0.55 6.82 13.94
CA ASP A 231 -0.02 7.45 12.72
C ASP A 231 -1.12 7.65 11.66
N VAL A 232 -1.98 6.67 11.47
CA VAL A 232 -3.17 6.77 10.58
C VAL A 232 -4.06 7.94 10.97
N ALA A 233 -4.25 8.15 12.28
CA ALA A 233 -5.12 9.21 12.79
C ALA A 233 -4.49 10.62 12.69
N THR A 234 -3.17 10.73 12.86
CA THR A 234 -2.49 12.02 13.07
C THR A 234 -1.60 12.47 11.90
N ARG A 235 -1.25 11.57 10.98
CA ARG A 235 -0.38 11.88 9.84
C ARG A 235 -1.03 12.96 8.96
N LYS A 236 -0.24 13.96 8.57
CA LYS A 236 -0.67 14.95 7.58
C LYS A 236 -1.01 14.25 6.26
N TYR A 237 -2.16 14.57 5.70
CA TYR A 237 -2.57 14.09 4.39
C TYR A 237 -2.23 15.10 3.29
N THR A 238 -1.70 14.59 2.20
CA THR A 238 -1.47 15.35 0.97
C THR A 238 -2.19 14.66 -0.18
N HIS A 239 -3.20 15.32 -0.76
CA HIS A 239 -4.04 14.68 -1.78
C HIS A 239 -3.33 14.49 -3.11
N GLY A 240 -2.58 15.45 -3.56
CA GLY A 240 -1.84 15.37 -4.82
C GLY A 240 -0.44 14.80 -4.67
N TRP A 241 0.11 14.27 -5.73
CA TRP A 241 1.54 13.92 -5.82
C TRP A 241 2.24 14.55 -7.02
N GLY A 242 1.65 15.60 -7.59
CA GLY A 242 2.37 16.49 -8.53
C GLY A 242 1.66 16.88 -9.79
N GLY A 243 0.40 17.09 -9.90
CA GLY A 243 -0.27 17.74 -11.02
C GLY A 243 -1.37 16.92 -11.70
N ASP A 244 -2.00 17.51 -12.70
CA ASP A 244 -3.22 16.97 -13.31
C ASP A 244 -2.98 15.68 -14.13
N ASN A 245 -1.75 15.45 -14.57
CA ASN A 245 -1.37 14.29 -15.37
C ASN A 245 -0.83 13.12 -14.54
N ASP A 246 -0.87 13.22 -13.21
CA ASP A 246 -0.38 12.17 -12.35
C ASP A 246 -1.23 10.92 -12.48
N ASN A 247 -0.56 9.81 -12.74
CA ASN A 247 -1.14 8.50 -12.84
C ASN A 247 -0.64 7.60 -11.69
N THR A 248 -1.28 6.47 -11.52
CA THR A 248 -0.90 5.50 -10.50
C THR A 248 0.48 4.92 -10.79
N TRP A 249 0.84 4.78 -12.05
CA TRP A 249 2.14 4.25 -12.47
C TRP A 249 3.31 5.10 -11.96
N ASP A 250 3.28 6.42 -12.19
CA ASP A 250 4.33 7.33 -11.73
C ASP A 250 4.47 7.28 -10.20
N PHE A 251 3.33 7.26 -9.51
CA PHE A 251 3.32 7.18 -8.06
C PHE A 251 3.94 5.86 -7.56
N MET A 252 3.53 4.73 -8.13
CA MET A 252 4.05 3.40 -7.74
C MET A 252 5.52 3.21 -8.12
N SER A 253 5.97 3.81 -9.21
CA SER A 253 7.39 3.84 -9.56
C SER A 253 8.21 4.61 -8.52
N ALA A 254 7.69 5.73 -8.00
CA ALA A 254 8.35 6.44 -6.91
C ALA A 254 8.35 5.64 -5.59
N VAL A 255 7.25 4.94 -5.30
CA VAL A 255 7.15 4.03 -4.15
C VAL A 255 8.21 2.93 -4.20
N SER A 256 8.34 2.25 -5.34
CA SER A 256 9.31 1.16 -5.49
C SER A 256 10.75 1.63 -5.33
N GLN A 257 11.08 2.80 -5.87
CA GLN A 257 12.39 3.42 -5.69
C GLN A 257 12.67 3.76 -4.22
N TYR A 258 11.68 4.32 -3.53
CA TYR A 258 11.79 4.60 -2.09
C TYR A 258 12.01 3.31 -1.28
N SER A 259 11.23 2.27 -1.57
CA SER A 259 11.35 0.98 -0.90
C SER A 259 12.74 0.36 -1.11
N TYR A 260 13.27 0.45 -2.33
CA TYR A 260 14.65 0.03 -2.61
C TYR A 260 15.67 0.82 -1.78
N LEU A 261 15.56 2.15 -1.77
CA LEU A 261 16.47 3.00 -0.98
C LEU A 261 16.41 2.67 0.51
N PHE A 262 15.22 2.38 1.02
CA PHE A 262 15.02 1.96 2.40
C PHE A 262 15.82 0.70 2.71
N SER A 263 15.70 -0.33 1.88
CA SER A 263 16.49 -1.55 2.00
C SER A 263 17.98 -1.28 1.86
N HIS A 264 18.38 -0.52 0.84
CA HIS A 264 19.79 -0.22 0.55
C HIS A 264 20.52 0.47 1.71
N TYR A 265 19.87 1.47 2.32
CA TYR A 265 20.50 2.22 3.43
C TYR A 265 20.48 1.48 4.76
N LEU A 266 19.46 0.67 5.01
CA LEU A 266 19.24 0.10 6.33
C LEU A 266 19.76 -1.32 6.49
N ILE A 267 20.10 -1.98 5.38
CA ILE A 267 20.67 -3.32 5.37
C ILE A 267 22.03 -3.25 4.67
N PRO A 268 23.16 -3.48 5.37
CA PRO A 268 24.48 -3.42 4.77
C PRO A 268 24.65 -4.48 3.66
N GLU A 269 25.48 -4.17 2.67
CA GLU A 269 25.75 -5.08 1.54
C GLU A 269 26.34 -6.43 1.97
N THR A 270 27.03 -6.44 3.10
CA THR A 270 27.63 -7.65 3.67
C THR A 270 26.65 -8.59 4.34
N PHE A 271 25.39 -8.13 4.57
CA PHE A 271 24.38 -8.97 5.21
C PHE A 271 23.94 -10.12 4.29
N GLN A 272 23.82 -11.32 4.85
CA GLN A 272 23.47 -12.54 4.12
C GLN A 272 22.04 -12.97 4.40
N ASN A 273 21.33 -13.46 3.38
CA ASN A 273 19.95 -13.94 3.51
C ASN A 273 19.80 -15.16 4.45
N THR A 274 20.85 -15.93 4.61
CA THR A 274 20.85 -17.13 5.46
C THR A 274 21.05 -16.84 6.94
N GLN A 275 21.30 -15.59 7.29
CA GLN A 275 21.51 -15.21 8.68
C GLN A 275 20.18 -15.27 9.47
N PRO A 276 20.21 -15.73 10.75
CA PRO A 276 19.06 -15.74 11.61
C PRO A 276 18.43 -14.34 11.80
N MET A 277 17.13 -14.31 12.10
CA MET A 277 16.43 -13.04 12.40
C MET A 277 17.07 -12.28 13.56
N GLN A 278 17.67 -13.00 14.52
CA GLN A 278 18.41 -12.36 15.60
C GLN A 278 19.60 -11.54 15.08
N GLU A 279 20.40 -12.11 14.21
CA GLU A 279 21.53 -11.38 13.61
C GLU A 279 21.08 -10.18 12.79
N PHE A 280 19.96 -10.28 12.08
CA PHE A 280 19.35 -9.14 11.40
C PHE A 280 19.01 -8.02 12.38
N MET A 281 18.38 -8.35 13.51
CA MET A 281 18.02 -7.39 14.55
C MET A 281 19.24 -6.72 15.20
N GLU A 282 20.37 -7.40 15.23
CA GLU A 282 21.61 -6.90 15.85
C GLU A 282 22.51 -6.15 14.86
N GLN A 283 22.60 -6.60 13.62
CA GLN A 283 23.61 -6.17 12.66
C GLN A 283 23.11 -5.13 11.64
N THR A 284 21.79 -4.91 11.54
CA THR A 284 21.27 -3.94 10.58
C THR A 284 20.61 -2.75 11.29
N GLU A 285 20.65 -1.59 10.68
CA GLU A 285 19.96 -0.43 11.22
C GLU A 285 18.44 -0.65 11.25
N TRP A 286 17.90 -1.34 10.25
CA TRP A 286 16.48 -1.71 10.26
C TRP A 286 16.16 -2.62 11.44
N GLY A 287 16.94 -3.67 11.64
CA GLY A 287 16.74 -4.60 12.75
C GLY A 287 16.79 -3.89 14.12
N GLN A 288 17.81 -3.10 14.38
CA GLN A 288 17.98 -2.35 15.62
C GLN A 288 16.83 -1.38 15.92
N ASN A 289 16.17 -0.88 14.89
CA ASN A 289 15.03 0.02 14.98
C ASN A 289 13.77 -0.57 14.33
N PHE A 290 13.56 -1.86 14.50
CA PHE A 290 12.58 -2.64 13.75
C PHE A 290 11.17 -2.06 13.80
N ASP A 291 10.64 -1.78 14.99
CA ASP A 291 9.28 -1.28 15.15
C ASP A 291 9.13 0.14 14.56
N LYS A 292 10.14 0.99 14.71
CA LYS A 292 10.16 2.34 14.11
C LYS A 292 10.05 2.29 12.59
N TYR A 293 10.89 1.48 11.96
CA TYR A 293 10.88 1.38 10.50
C TYR A 293 9.69 0.59 9.97
N SER A 294 9.25 -0.43 10.68
CA SER A 294 8.02 -1.14 10.35
C SER A 294 6.80 -0.22 10.40
N LYS A 295 6.69 0.64 11.42
CA LYS A 295 5.64 1.67 11.49
C LYS A 295 5.68 2.60 10.28
N MET A 296 6.86 3.05 9.85
CA MET A 296 7.00 3.90 8.65
C MET A 296 6.46 3.17 7.41
N ILE A 297 6.88 1.92 7.19
CA ILE A 297 6.46 1.10 6.06
C ILE A 297 4.93 0.94 6.04
N PHE A 298 4.34 0.56 7.16
CA PHE A 298 2.89 0.37 7.26
C PHE A 298 2.11 1.67 7.09
N GLY A 299 2.52 2.73 7.78
CA GLY A 299 1.89 4.04 7.68
C GLY A 299 1.95 4.59 6.26
N ASP A 300 3.06 4.41 5.57
CA ASP A 300 3.23 4.84 4.18
C ASP A 300 2.39 3.99 3.21
N ALA A 301 2.32 2.68 3.41
CA ALA A 301 1.47 1.80 2.62
C ALA A 301 -0.01 2.16 2.78
N ILE A 302 -0.46 2.36 4.00
CA ILE A 302 -1.85 2.74 4.32
C ILE A 302 -2.21 4.09 3.66
N ASP A 303 -1.36 5.11 3.80
CA ASP A 303 -1.60 6.43 3.22
C ASP A 303 -1.57 6.39 1.68
N SER A 304 -0.67 5.61 1.09
CA SER A 304 -0.59 5.41 -0.37
C SER A 304 -1.84 4.74 -0.93
N ILE A 305 -2.33 3.69 -0.27
CA ILE A 305 -3.57 3.01 -0.66
C ILE A 305 -4.76 3.98 -0.58
N ALA A 306 -4.92 4.67 0.54
CA ALA A 306 -6.00 5.65 0.71
C ALA A 306 -5.96 6.72 -0.38
N ARG A 307 -4.78 7.20 -0.71
CA ARG A 307 -4.53 8.22 -1.74
C ARG A 307 -4.89 7.74 -3.14
N ILE A 308 -4.42 6.55 -3.52
CA ILE A 308 -4.71 5.95 -4.84
C ILE A 308 -6.22 5.68 -4.95
N TRP A 309 -6.83 5.08 -3.95
CA TRP A 309 -8.25 4.78 -3.94
C TRP A 309 -9.12 6.05 -4.10
N LEU A 310 -8.78 7.10 -3.38
CA LEU A 310 -9.52 8.36 -3.46
C LEU A 310 -9.37 9.03 -4.84
N ARG A 311 -8.19 8.97 -5.45
CA ARG A 311 -7.97 9.50 -6.80
C ARG A 311 -8.74 8.72 -7.85
N VAL A 312 -8.72 7.39 -7.80
CA VAL A 312 -9.50 6.52 -8.69
C VAL A 312 -10.99 6.83 -8.56
N TRP A 313 -11.47 6.97 -7.32
CA TRP A 313 -12.85 7.36 -7.05
C TRP A 313 -13.20 8.73 -7.62
N ILE A 314 -12.39 9.73 -7.40
CA ILE A 314 -12.62 11.09 -7.92
C ILE A 314 -12.58 11.12 -9.46
N LYS A 315 -11.69 10.34 -10.11
CA LYS A 315 -11.68 10.18 -11.57
C LYS A 315 -13.04 9.70 -12.09
N TYR A 316 -13.60 8.68 -11.45
CA TYR A 316 -14.95 8.20 -11.78
C TYR A 316 -16.02 9.26 -11.52
N ARG A 317 -16.00 9.92 -10.37
CA ARG A 317 -16.98 10.93 -9.99
C ARG A 317 -16.97 12.16 -10.91
N LYS A 318 -15.81 12.56 -11.42
CA LYS A 318 -15.70 13.62 -12.44
C LYS A 318 -16.36 13.22 -13.75
N TRP A 319 -16.32 11.96 -14.11
CA TRP A 319 -16.99 11.47 -15.32
C TRP A 319 -18.52 11.50 -15.22
N LEU A 320 -19.09 11.43 -14.02
CA LEU A 320 -20.53 11.50 -13.80
C LEU A 320 -21.12 12.93 -13.95
N LYS A 321 -20.28 13.95 -13.88
CA LYS A 321 -20.65 15.36 -14.05
C LYS A 321 -20.60 15.76 -15.51
#